data_9769f0e4a6e6ba89b8423123b3260977
#
_entry.id   9769f0e4a6e6ba89b8423123b3260977
#
_cell.length_a   1.000
_cell.length_b   1.000
_cell.length_c   1.000
_cell.angle_alpha   90.00
_cell.angle_beta   90.00
_cell.angle_gamma   90.00
#
_symmetry.space_group_name_H-M   'P 1'
#
loop_
_entity.id
_entity.type
_entity.pdbx_description
1 polymer ?
#
loop_
_entity_poly.entity_id
_entity_poly.type
_entity_poly.pdbx_seq_one_letter_code
_entity_poly.pdbx_strand_id
1 'polypeptide(L)'
;MRNEDSSQEHGNEEWSGTNSYEEAQSLLIHGYEDPVKSIKSNLAKNKKLTSKIYSSIPKPIVQNRVIGFVPNVPNALKGLPESMITLEKLHKKRKTISIIYATGGNCGVESDVLASAGAALVSAINLIELSGVQTELSIGFMPTKKTKQIIFPTVKIKSYGERFSLQKICFPMIHPAMFRRIGFKYLETCPGMVEDFSHGYGRPPELDVLKTLIKDKNTYVINRAWITEHENNIEEILKYMEVC
;
A
#
# COMPACT_ATOMS: atom_id res chain seq x y z
N MET A 1 22.19 -0.32 27.65
CA MET A 1 21.81 -1.50 26.87
C MET A 1 20.32 -1.69 27.07
N ARG A 2 19.48 -1.43 26.05
CA ARG A 2 18.09 -1.86 26.09
C ARG A 2 18.11 -3.37 25.85
N ASN A 3 17.33 -4.12 26.63
CA ASN A 3 17.21 -5.56 26.46
C ASN A 3 16.80 -5.86 25.02
N GLU A 4 17.44 -6.84 24.40
CA GLU A 4 17.11 -7.33 23.04
C GLU A 4 15.65 -7.82 22.95
N ASP A 5 14.97 -7.94 24.07
CA ASP A 5 13.61 -8.48 24.21
C ASP A 5 12.51 -7.42 24.31
N SER A 6 12.83 -6.11 24.22
CA SER A 6 11.78 -5.07 24.38
C SER A 6 10.68 -5.17 23.32
N SER A 7 11.00 -5.65 22.10
CA SER A 7 10.01 -5.94 21.06
C SER A 7 9.16 -7.18 21.33
N GLN A 8 9.58 -8.05 22.25
CA GLN A 8 8.86 -9.25 22.68
C GLN A 8 8.07 -9.02 23.96
N GLU A 9 8.64 -8.30 24.93
CA GLU A 9 8.06 -8.11 26.26
C GLU A 9 7.03 -6.97 26.32
N HIS A 10 7.11 -5.97 25.43
CA HIS A 10 6.24 -4.82 25.48
C HIS A 10 5.06 -4.97 24.52
N GLY A 11 3.89 -5.05 25.10
CA GLY A 11 2.62 -5.05 24.42
C GLY A 11 1.97 -6.43 24.36
N ASN A 12 0.83 -6.50 24.99
CA ASN A 12 -0.12 -7.60 24.86
C ASN A 12 -0.70 -7.64 23.45
N GLU A 13 -1.48 -8.65 23.14
CA GLU A 13 -2.20 -8.82 21.89
C GLU A 13 -3.06 -7.59 21.56
N GLU A 14 -3.71 -6.98 22.53
CA GLU A 14 -4.54 -5.79 22.38
C GLU A 14 -3.78 -4.60 21.79
N TRP A 15 -2.52 -4.41 22.21
CA TRP A 15 -1.69 -3.32 21.71
C TRP A 15 -1.01 -3.65 20.39
N SER A 16 -0.39 -4.84 20.28
CA SER A 16 0.43 -5.20 19.10
C SER A 16 -0.34 -5.97 18.04
N GLY A 17 -1.53 -6.50 18.37
CA GLY A 17 -2.32 -7.37 17.50
C GLY A 17 -1.75 -8.79 17.37
N THR A 18 -0.72 -9.14 18.16
CA THR A 18 -0.13 -10.49 18.23
C THR A 18 0.37 -10.77 19.64
N ASN A 19 0.42 -12.05 20.03
CA ASN A 19 0.91 -12.46 21.32
C ASN A 19 2.44 -12.51 21.39
N SER A 20 3.11 -12.72 20.25
CA SER A 20 4.56 -12.84 20.20
C SER A 20 5.16 -12.27 18.91
N TYR A 21 6.48 -12.13 18.89
CA TYR A 21 7.26 -11.75 17.72
C TYR A 21 7.21 -12.84 16.64
N GLU A 22 7.27 -14.10 17.04
CA GLU A 22 7.21 -15.26 16.15
C GLU A 22 5.87 -15.33 15.41
N GLU A 23 4.77 -15.00 16.10
CA GLU A 23 3.45 -14.89 15.48
C GLU A 23 3.44 -13.79 14.42
N ALA A 24 3.97 -12.61 14.73
CA ALA A 24 4.09 -11.51 13.76
C ALA A 24 4.96 -11.89 12.55
N GLN A 25 6.04 -12.62 12.80
CA GLN A 25 6.93 -13.12 11.74
C GLN A 25 6.22 -14.18 10.87
N SER A 26 5.43 -15.05 11.47
CA SER A 26 4.61 -16.03 10.74
C SER A 26 3.60 -15.34 9.83
N LEU A 27 2.90 -14.32 10.31
CA LEU A 27 1.96 -13.52 9.51
C LEU A 27 2.67 -12.77 8.37
N LEU A 28 3.89 -12.29 8.59
CA LEU A 28 4.70 -11.64 7.56
C LEU A 28 5.08 -12.61 6.43
N ILE A 29 5.41 -13.85 6.78
CA ILE A 29 5.87 -14.88 5.81
C ILE A 29 4.68 -15.52 5.08
N HIS A 30 3.64 -15.88 5.79
CA HIS A 30 2.51 -16.64 5.24
C HIS A 30 1.36 -15.76 4.74
N GLY A 31 1.38 -14.47 5.08
CA GLY A 31 0.32 -13.50 4.73
C GLY A 31 -0.74 -13.35 5.82
N TYR A 32 -1.55 -12.30 5.66
CA TYR A 32 -2.61 -11.91 6.58
C TYR A 32 -3.91 -11.69 5.82
N GLU A 33 -4.90 -12.56 6.03
CA GLU A 33 -6.13 -12.62 5.22
C GLU A 33 -7.34 -11.94 5.88
N ASP A 34 -7.34 -11.74 7.19
CA ASP A 34 -8.49 -11.20 7.93
C ASP A 34 -9.02 -9.87 7.38
N PRO A 35 -8.17 -8.90 6.97
CA PRO A 35 -8.65 -7.62 6.47
C PRO A 35 -9.31 -7.69 5.09
N VAL A 36 -9.19 -8.79 4.36
CA VAL A 36 -9.76 -8.94 3.01
C VAL A 36 -11.28 -8.69 3.03
N LYS A 37 -11.96 -9.09 4.09
CA LYS A 37 -13.40 -8.83 4.27
C LYS A 37 -13.68 -7.33 4.43
N SER A 38 -12.91 -6.63 5.26
CA SER A 38 -13.01 -5.18 5.48
C SER A 38 -12.72 -4.40 4.20
N ILE A 39 -11.68 -4.77 3.46
CA ILE A 39 -11.34 -4.17 2.16
C ILE A 39 -12.48 -4.36 1.17
N LYS A 40 -13.04 -5.57 1.04
CA LYS A 40 -14.20 -5.84 0.17
C LYS A 40 -15.41 -5.02 0.57
N SER A 41 -15.68 -4.87 1.88
CA SER A 41 -16.76 -4.03 2.40
C SER A 41 -16.54 -2.56 2.04
N ASN A 42 -15.33 -2.02 2.21
CA ASN A 42 -15.00 -0.65 1.84
C ASN A 42 -15.17 -0.40 0.33
N LEU A 43 -14.74 -1.34 -0.51
CA LEU A 43 -14.96 -1.26 -1.95
C LEU A 43 -16.45 -1.33 -2.31
N ALA A 44 -17.23 -2.16 -1.60
CA ALA A 44 -18.67 -2.27 -1.82
C ALA A 44 -19.43 -1.00 -1.40
N LYS A 45 -19.03 -0.33 -0.31
CA LYS A 45 -19.58 0.96 0.11
C LYS A 45 -19.33 2.06 -0.95
N ASN A 46 -18.21 1.97 -1.67
CA ASN A 46 -17.82 2.94 -2.69
C ASN A 46 -18.13 2.49 -4.14
N LYS A 47 -19.24 1.74 -4.34
CA LYS A 47 -19.63 1.20 -5.67
C LYS A 47 -19.66 2.24 -6.79
N LYS A 48 -20.19 3.44 -6.52
CA LYS A 48 -20.26 4.52 -7.53
C LYS A 48 -18.86 4.95 -7.99
N LEU A 49 -17.96 5.14 -7.04
CA LEU A 49 -16.55 5.49 -7.32
C LEU A 49 -15.85 4.37 -8.09
N THR A 50 -16.03 3.13 -7.66
CA THR A 50 -15.50 1.95 -8.32
C THR A 50 -16.01 1.86 -9.78
N SER A 51 -17.31 2.06 -10.00
CA SER A 51 -17.92 2.06 -11.35
C SER A 51 -17.35 3.18 -12.22
N LYS A 52 -17.17 4.39 -11.68
CA LYS A 52 -16.57 5.53 -12.38
C LYS A 52 -15.13 5.19 -12.81
N ILE A 53 -14.33 4.62 -11.92
CA ILE A 53 -12.96 4.20 -12.21
C ILE A 53 -12.95 3.12 -13.29
N TYR A 54 -13.78 2.07 -13.18
CA TYR A 54 -13.87 1.02 -14.19
C TYR A 54 -14.31 1.55 -15.56
N SER A 55 -15.22 2.53 -15.61
CA SER A 55 -15.66 3.13 -16.87
C SER A 55 -14.57 3.99 -17.53
N SER A 56 -13.63 4.51 -16.75
CA SER A 56 -12.50 5.32 -17.26
C SER A 56 -11.35 4.48 -17.81
N ILE A 57 -11.33 3.16 -17.56
CA ILE A 57 -10.30 2.27 -18.08
C ILE A 57 -10.44 2.17 -19.60
N PRO A 58 -9.39 2.49 -20.36
CA PRO A 58 -9.44 2.36 -21.81
C PRO A 58 -9.72 0.91 -22.22
N LYS A 59 -10.83 0.68 -22.91
CA LYS A 59 -11.14 -0.64 -23.45
C LYS A 59 -10.23 -0.92 -24.64
N PRO A 60 -9.74 -2.17 -24.79
CA PRO A 60 -8.99 -2.55 -25.98
C PRO A 60 -9.88 -2.35 -27.22
N ILE A 61 -9.31 -1.82 -28.28
CA ILE A 61 -10.03 -1.66 -29.55
C ILE A 61 -10.05 -3.00 -30.25
N VAL A 62 -11.24 -3.47 -30.58
CA VAL A 62 -11.42 -4.66 -31.41
C VAL A 62 -11.20 -4.26 -32.88
N GLN A 63 -10.25 -4.88 -33.54
CA GLN A 63 -9.96 -4.65 -34.93
C GLN A 63 -9.96 -5.96 -35.72
N ASN A 64 -10.35 -5.87 -36.99
CA ASN A 64 -10.15 -6.97 -37.94
C ASN A 64 -8.77 -6.85 -38.56
N ARG A 65 -8.04 -7.94 -38.61
CA ARG A 65 -6.70 -8.03 -39.23
C ARG A 65 -6.54 -9.38 -39.91
N VAL A 66 -5.47 -9.52 -40.68
CA VAL A 66 -5.11 -10.79 -41.33
C VAL A 66 -4.74 -11.86 -40.29
N ILE A 67 -4.16 -11.43 -39.16
CA ILE A 67 -3.76 -12.33 -38.07
C ILE A 67 -4.47 -11.88 -36.78
N GLY A 68 -5.06 -12.82 -36.07
CA GLY A 68 -5.76 -12.57 -34.79
C GLY A 68 -5.98 -13.84 -33.99
N PHE A 69 -6.72 -13.75 -32.92
CA PHE A 69 -6.97 -14.86 -31.96
C PHE A 69 -8.34 -15.52 -32.14
N VAL A 70 -9.28 -14.85 -32.83
CA VAL A 70 -10.63 -15.37 -33.12
C VAL A 70 -11.00 -15.01 -34.56
N PRO A 71 -11.56 -15.94 -35.39
CA PRO A 71 -12.04 -15.61 -36.69
C PRO A 71 -13.31 -14.76 -36.66
N ASN A 72 -13.37 -13.73 -37.50
CA ASN A 72 -14.59 -13.02 -37.83
C ASN A 72 -15.29 -13.77 -38.97
N VAL A 73 -16.17 -14.69 -38.59
CA VAL A 73 -16.84 -15.59 -39.59
C VAL A 73 -17.54 -14.82 -40.69
N PRO A 74 -18.30 -13.73 -40.45
CA PRO A 74 -18.91 -12.95 -41.53
C PRO A 74 -17.89 -12.40 -42.56
N ASN A 75 -16.72 -11.94 -42.07
CA ASN A 75 -15.68 -11.44 -42.97
C ASN A 75 -14.99 -12.58 -43.73
N ALA A 76 -14.74 -13.69 -43.07
CA ALA A 76 -14.16 -14.89 -43.69
C ALA A 76 -15.07 -15.43 -44.83
N LEU A 77 -16.37 -15.51 -44.59
CA LEU A 77 -17.34 -15.94 -45.59
C LEU A 77 -17.45 -15.00 -46.80
N LYS A 78 -17.15 -13.71 -46.61
CA LYS A 78 -17.09 -12.70 -47.68
C LYS A 78 -15.75 -12.73 -48.43
N GLY A 79 -14.80 -13.59 -48.05
CA GLY A 79 -13.46 -13.66 -48.63
C GLY A 79 -12.59 -12.45 -48.33
N LEU A 80 -12.88 -11.70 -47.26
CA LEU A 80 -12.08 -10.53 -46.88
C LEU A 80 -10.77 -10.98 -46.22
N PRO A 81 -9.60 -10.40 -46.58
CA PRO A 81 -8.33 -10.79 -46.01
C PRO A 81 -8.23 -10.48 -44.51
N GLU A 82 -8.90 -9.43 -44.06
CA GLU A 82 -8.95 -9.05 -42.62
C GLU A 82 -10.09 -9.77 -41.92
N SER A 83 -10.00 -11.08 -41.85
CA SER A 83 -11.03 -11.96 -41.30
C SER A 83 -10.72 -12.46 -39.87
N MET A 84 -9.67 -11.94 -39.24
CA MET A 84 -9.31 -12.29 -37.87
C MET A 84 -9.52 -11.12 -36.94
N ILE A 85 -10.10 -11.40 -35.77
CA ILE A 85 -10.27 -10.41 -34.69
C ILE A 85 -8.98 -10.34 -33.87
N THR A 86 -8.48 -9.12 -33.69
CA THR A 86 -7.38 -8.83 -32.77
C THR A 86 -7.77 -7.72 -31.79
N LEU A 87 -7.16 -7.74 -30.63
CA LEU A 87 -7.29 -6.67 -29.64
C LEU A 87 -6.07 -5.78 -29.72
N GLU A 88 -6.26 -4.57 -30.20
CA GLU A 88 -5.22 -3.56 -30.14
C GLU A 88 -5.11 -3.04 -28.71
N LYS A 89 -3.99 -3.38 -28.06
CA LYS A 89 -3.67 -2.79 -26.76
C LYS A 89 -3.26 -1.34 -27.01
N LEU A 90 -4.04 -0.42 -26.48
CA LEU A 90 -3.65 0.98 -26.45
C LEU A 90 -2.34 1.09 -25.65
N HIS A 91 -1.22 1.29 -26.35
CA HIS A 91 0.09 1.55 -25.74
C HIS A 91 0.14 2.96 -25.13
N LYS A 92 -0.80 3.27 -24.21
CA LYS A 92 -0.64 4.46 -23.40
C LYS A 92 0.42 4.18 -22.34
N LYS A 93 1.41 5.07 -22.25
CA LYS A 93 2.36 5.07 -21.13
C LYS A 93 1.56 5.08 -19.83
N ARG A 94 1.65 4.02 -19.04
CA ARG A 94 0.89 3.91 -17.80
C ARG A 94 1.43 4.95 -16.82
N LYS A 95 0.53 5.67 -16.15
CA LYS A 95 0.90 6.55 -15.04
C LYS A 95 1.48 5.67 -13.93
N THR A 96 2.57 6.10 -13.34
CA THR A 96 3.21 5.42 -12.20
C THR A 96 3.24 6.36 -11.01
N ILE A 97 2.95 5.86 -9.83
CA ILE A 97 3.07 6.59 -8.57
C ILE A 97 3.78 5.74 -7.53
N SER A 98 4.59 6.37 -6.71
CA SER A 98 5.21 5.75 -5.53
C SER A 98 4.47 6.20 -4.28
N ILE A 99 4.19 5.27 -3.38
CA ILE A 99 3.50 5.54 -2.12
C ILE A 99 4.37 5.02 -0.99
N ILE A 100 4.70 5.90 -0.06
CA ILE A 100 5.41 5.56 1.16
C ILE A 100 4.45 5.74 2.33
N TYR A 101 4.12 4.63 2.97
CA TYR A 101 3.27 4.62 4.14
C TYR A 101 4.10 4.57 5.42
N ALA A 102 4.09 5.66 6.17
CA ALA A 102 4.75 5.72 7.48
C ALA A 102 3.88 5.03 8.54
N THR A 103 4.28 3.83 8.95
CA THR A 103 3.48 2.93 9.79
C THR A 103 3.49 3.28 11.27
N GLY A 104 4.29 4.25 11.71
CA GLY A 104 4.37 4.70 13.10
C GLY A 104 3.00 5.08 13.67
N GLY A 105 2.73 4.70 14.90
CA GLY A 105 1.50 5.02 15.61
C GLY A 105 1.78 5.38 17.07
N ASN A 106 0.98 6.28 17.63
CA ASN A 106 1.08 6.59 19.05
C ASN A 106 0.77 5.33 19.89
N CYS A 107 1.46 5.18 21.02
CA CYS A 107 1.27 4.01 21.91
C CYS A 107 -0.16 3.88 22.45
N GLY A 108 -0.90 4.98 22.59
CA GLY A 108 -2.29 4.98 23.07
C GLY A 108 -3.35 4.70 22.00
N VAL A 109 -2.97 4.42 20.73
CA VAL A 109 -3.94 4.09 19.68
C VAL A 109 -4.16 2.59 19.66
N GLU A 110 -5.42 2.17 19.73
CA GLU A 110 -5.83 0.77 19.68
C GLU A 110 -5.48 0.11 18.35
N SER A 111 -5.25 -1.21 18.37
CA SER A 111 -4.87 -2.00 17.21
C SER A 111 -5.93 -1.95 16.10
N ASP A 112 -7.21 -1.96 16.47
CA ASP A 112 -8.33 -1.95 15.54
C ASP A 112 -8.44 -0.65 14.74
N VAL A 113 -8.16 0.50 15.37
CA VAL A 113 -8.12 1.80 14.71
C VAL A 113 -7.00 1.81 13.67
N LEU A 114 -5.84 1.27 14.03
CA LEU A 114 -4.70 1.17 13.13
C LEU A 114 -5.00 0.24 11.94
N ALA A 115 -5.69 -0.86 12.20
CA ALA A 115 -6.09 -1.82 11.17
C ALA A 115 -7.14 -1.23 10.21
N SER A 116 -8.11 -0.48 10.74
CA SER A 116 -9.15 0.20 9.94
C SER A 116 -8.52 1.22 8.98
N ALA A 117 -7.65 2.08 9.48
CA ALA A 117 -6.91 3.05 8.68
C ALA A 117 -6.09 2.38 7.56
N GLY A 118 -5.36 1.33 7.91
CA GLY A 118 -4.60 0.54 6.92
C GLY A 118 -5.49 -0.09 5.85
N ALA A 119 -6.64 -0.63 6.23
CA ALA A 119 -7.61 -1.22 5.30
C ALA A 119 -8.19 -0.19 4.33
N ALA A 120 -8.45 1.04 4.80
CA ALA A 120 -8.90 2.15 3.96
C ALA A 120 -7.83 2.51 2.91
N LEU A 121 -6.56 2.63 3.33
CA LEU A 121 -5.46 2.91 2.43
C LEU A 121 -5.27 1.81 1.38
N VAL A 122 -5.27 0.54 1.78
CA VAL A 122 -5.15 -0.60 0.84
C VAL A 122 -6.33 -0.63 -0.13
N SER A 123 -7.54 -0.27 0.33
CA SER A 123 -8.71 -0.16 -0.55
C SER A 123 -8.52 0.94 -1.61
N ALA A 124 -8.02 2.10 -1.21
CA ALA A 124 -7.73 3.20 -2.15
C ALA A 124 -6.64 2.80 -3.16
N ILE A 125 -5.55 2.16 -2.72
CA ILE A 125 -4.48 1.69 -3.59
C ILE A 125 -4.99 0.64 -4.58
N ASN A 126 -5.87 -0.27 -4.14
CA ASN A 126 -6.48 -1.24 -5.04
C ASN A 126 -7.31 -0.55 -6.15
N LEU A 127 -8.06 0.50 -5.83
CA LEU A 127 -8.78 1.29 -6.83
C LEU A 127 -7.83 1.98 -7.81
N ILE A 128 -6.70 2.49 -7.35
CA ILE A 128 -5.65 3.09 -8.19
C ILE A 128 -5.11 2.06 -9.18
N GLU A 129 -4.74 0.88 -8.72
CA GLU A 129 -4.26 -0.21 -9.59
C GLU A 129 -5.33 -0.64 -10.60
N LEU A 130 -6.59 -0.73 -10.16
CA LEU A 130 -7.72 -1.03 -11.05
C LEU A 130 -7.95 0.04 -12.12
N SER A 131 -7.60 1.31 -11.85
CA SER A 131 -7.65 2.38 -12.86
C SER A 131 -6.55 2.29 -13.93
N GLY A 132 -5.63 1.34 -13.79
CA GLY A 132 -4.51 1.14 -14.71
C GLY A 132 -3.25 1.94 -14.36
N VAL A 133 -3.25 2.66 -13.25
CA VAL A 133 -2.06 3.30 -12.67
C VAL A 133 -1.22 2.23 -11.98
N GLN A 134 0.08 2.21 -12.23
CA GLN A 134 0.99 1.29 -11.54
C GLN A 134 1.52 1.93 -10.27
N THR A 135 1.42 1.20 -9.16
CA THR A 135 1.91 1.68 -7.87
C THR A 135 3.20 0.96 -7.46
N GLU A 136 4.13 1.71 -6.89
CA GLU A 136 5.21 1.20 -6.06
C GLU A 136 4.84 1.49 -4.59
N LEU A 137 4.93 0.48 -3.74
CA LEU A 137 4.56 0.61 -2.33
C LEU A 137 5.77 0.35 -1.45
N SER A 138 5.99 1.26 -0.52
CA SER A 138 6.97 1.12 0.55
C SER A 138 6.33 1.44 1.89
N ILE A 139 6.74 0.74 2.91
CA ILE A 139 6.46 1.12 4.29
C ILE A 139 7.67 1.83 4.86
N GLY A 140 7.41 2.87 5.65
CA GLY A 140 8.43 3.59 6.37
C GLY A 140 8.27 3.42 7.86
N PHE A 141 9.37 3.21 8.55
CA PHE A 141 9.41 3.19 10.00
C PHE A 141 9.66 4.60 10.55
N MET A 142 9.82 4.71 11.84
CA MET A 142 10.05 5.99 12.50
C MET A 142 11.37 6.62 12.02
N PRO A 143 11.37 7.91 11.63
CA PRO A 143 12.63 8.61 11.35
C PRO A 143 13.43 8.76 12.64
N THR A 144 14.70 8.48 12.55
CA THR A 144 15.67 8.68 13.64
C THR A 144 16.59 9.85 13.28
N LYS A 145 16.92 10.66 14.28
CA LYS A 145 17.85 11.77 14.10
C LYS A 145 19.22 11.33 14.63
N LYS A 146 20.20 11.23 13.73
CA LYS A 146 21.59 11.01 14.11
C LYS A 146 22.39 12.28 13.88
N THR A 147 22.82 12.94 14.95
CA THR A 147 23.54 14.21 14.89
C THR A 147 22.79 15.31 14.13
N LYS A 148 23.10 15.52 12.85
CA LYS A 148 22.45 16.51 11.96
C LYS A 148 21.65 15.87 10.83
N GLN A 149 21.61 14.54 10.76
CA GLN A 149 20.93 13.80 9.69
C GLN A 149 19.67 13.11 10.21
N ILE A 150 18.61 13.22 9.43
CA ILE A 150 17.38 12.45 9.67
C ILE A 150 17.43 11.22 8.77
N ILE A 151 17.33 10.04 9.36
CA ILE A 151 17.28 8.77 8.66
C ILE A 151 15.84 8.25 8.73
N PHE A 152 15.23 7.99 7.58
CA PHE A 152 13.89 7.41 7.49
C PHE A 152 13.98 6.04 6.81
N PRO A 153 14.04 4.95 7.58
CA PRO A 153 14.13 3.61 7.03
C PRO A 153 12.85 3.25 6.28
N THR A 154 13.00 2.77 5.05
CA THR A 154 11.86 2.31 4.24
C THR A 154 12.11 0.91 3.71
N VAL A 155 11.06 0.10 3.62
CA VAL A 155 11.09 -1.23 3.03
C VAL A 155 10.08 -1.27 1.87
N LYS A 156 10.58 -1.60 0.69
CA LYS A 156 9.72 -1.78 -0.48
C LYS A 156 8.97 -3.10 -0.39
N ILE A 157 7.64 -3.03 -0.49
CA ILE A 157 6.74 -4.19 -0.43
C ILE A 157 6.14 -4.56 -1.78
N LYS A 158 6.12 -3.62 -2.74
CA LYS A 158 5.65 -3.84 -4.11
C LYS A 158 6.41 -2.94 -5.09
N SER A 159 6.87 -3.49 -6.19
CA SER A 159 7.48 -2.74 -7.29
C SER A 159 6.48 -2.41 -8.39
N TYR A 160 6.83 -1.43 -9.25
CA TYR A 160 6.06 -1.14 -10.45
C TYR A 160 5.93 -2.39 -11.34
N GLY A 161 4.74 -2.60 -11.90
CA GLY A 161 4.46 -3.75 -12.75
C GLY A 161 4.29 -5.08 -12.03
N GLU A 162 4.60 -5.17 -10.75
CA GLU A 162 4.29 -6.33 -9.92
C GLU A 162 2.78 -6.43 -9.69
N ARG A 163 2.24 -7.66 -9.73
CA ARG A 163 0.81 -7.89 -9.49
C ARG A 163 0.43 -7.47 -8.08
N PHE A 164 -0.67 -6.74 -7.97
CA PHE A 164 -1.24 -6.38 -6.67
C PHE A 164 -1.81 -7.63 -5.98
N SER A 165 -1.21 -8.01 -4.85
CA SER A 165 -1.62 -9.15 -4.03
C SER A 165 -2.01 -8.68 -2.64
N LEU A 166 -3.29 -8.80 -2.30
CA LEU A 166 -3.78 -8.44 -0.97
C LEU A 166 -3.08 -9.25 0.12
N GLN A 167 -2.87 -10.56 -0.09
CA GLN A 167 -2.22 -11.42 0.88
C GLN A 167 -0.81 -10.94 1.25
N LYS A 168 -0.04 -10.47 0.26
CA LYS A 168 1.32 -9.94 0.47
C LYS A 168 1.30 -8.55 1.14
N ILE A 169 0.32 -7.72 0.80
CA ILE A 169 0.30 -6.30 1.17
C ILE A 169 -0.42 -6.05 2.50
N CYS A 170 -1.40 -6.89 2.86
CA CYS A 170 -2.24 -6.63 4.04
C CYS A 170 -1.45 -6.60 5.34
N PHE A 171 -0.56 -7.55 5.59
CA PHE A 171 0.21 -7.54 6.83
C PHE A 171 1.06 -6.27 6.99
N PRO A 172 1.94 -5.91 6.03
CA PRO A 172 2.79 -4.73 6.16
C PRO A 172 2.01 -3.40 6.26
N MET A 173 0.87 -3.30 5.60
CA MET A 173 0.13 -2.04 5.52
C MET A 173 -0.94 -1.89 6.62
N ILE A 174 -1.48 -3.00 7.10
CA ILE A 174 -2.68 -3.00 7.96
C ILE A 174 -2.33 -3.41 9.38
N HIS A 175 -1.52 -4.49 9.55
CA HIS A 175 -1.35 -5.11 10.84
C HIS A 175 -0.46 -4.26 11.76
N PRO A 176 -0.91 -3.97 13.02
CA PRO A 176 -0.12 -3.18 13.97
C PRO A 176 1.25 -3.79 14.28
N ALA A 177 1.34 -5.13 14.32
CA ALA A 177 2.58 -5.84 14.62
C ALA A 177 3.69 -5.58 13.60
N MET A 178 3.37 -5.17 12.35
CA MET A 178 4.40 -4.78 11.40
C MET A 178 5.29 -3.66 11.95
N PHE A 179 4.71 -2.67 12.62
CA PHE A 179 5.47 -1.62 13.26
C PHE A 179 5.88 -2.00 14.70
N ARG A 180 4.91 -2.45 15.51
CA ARG A 180 5.08 -2.65 16.96
C ARG A 180 5.91 -3.88 17.34
N ARG A 181 6.12 -4.82 16.40
CA ARG A 181 7.01 -5.99 16.57
C ARG A 181 8.17 -5.94 15.59
N ILE A 182 7.87 -6.06 14.29
CA ILE A 182 8.93 -6.17 13.26
C ILE A 182 9.72 -4.86 13.15
N GLY A 183 9.04 -3.71 13.10
CA GLY A 183 9.68 -2.39 13.02
C GLY A 183 10.53 -2.08 14.24
N PHE A 184 10.03 -2.34 15.44
CA PHE A 184 10.79 -2.12 16.67
C PHE A 184 12.03 -3.03 16.74
N LYS A 185 11.88 -4.32 16.42
CA LYS A 185 13.03 -5.23 16.37
C LYS A 185 14.10 -4.73 15.40
N TYR A 186 13.68 -4.29 14.21
CA TYR A 186 14.60 -3.70 13.24
C TYR A 186 15.31 -2.46 13.79
N LEU A 187 14.58 -1.52 14.38
CA LEU A 187 15.16 -0.29 14.93
C LEU A 187 16.12 -0.58 16.11
N GLU A 188 15.82 -1.58 16.94
CA GLU A 188 16.61 -1.94 18.10
C GLU A 188 17.89 -2.72 17.75
N THR A 189 17.85 -3.50 16.67
CA THR A 189 18.98 -4.34 16.26
C THR A 189 19.88 -3.69 15.20
N CYS A 190 19.35 -2.68 14.49
CA CYS A 190 20.15 -2.02 13.44
C CYS A 190 21.18 -1.06 14.07
N PRO A 191 22.49 -1.27 13.81
CA PRO A 191 23.53 -0.43 14.38
C PRO A 191 23.34 1.05 14.00
N GLY A 192 23.38 1.92 14.99
CA GLY A 192 23.26 3.39 14.80
C GLY A 192 21.85 3.95 14.67
N MET A 193 20.81 3.10 14.82
CA MET A 193 19.42 3.58 14.86
C MET A 193 18.95 3.95 16.27
N VAL A 194 19.59 3.43 17.31
CA VAL A 194 19.11 3.50 18.71
C VAL A 194 19.54 4.75 19.47
N GLU A 195 20.42 5.59 18.92
CA GLU A 195 21.09 6.62 19.71
C GLU A 195 20.24 7.85 20.07
N ASP A 196 19.09 8.08 19.44
CA ASP A 196 18.31 9.31 19.66
C ASP A 196 16.78 9.14 19.68
N PHE A 197 16.30 8.27 20.55
CA PHE A 197 14.85 8.18 20.85
C PHE A 197 14.40 9.16 21.95
N SER A 198 15.09 10.28 22.10
CA SER A 198 14.85 11.27 23.16
C SER A 198 13.44 11.89 23.15
N HIS A 199 12.71 11.81 22.04
CA HIS A 199 11.42 12.46 21.84
C HIS A 199 10.23 11.52 21.64
N GLY A 200 10.31 10.28 22.12
CA GLY A 200 9.19 9.34 22.09
C GLY A 200 9.34 8.24 21.05
N TYR A 201 9.69 7.09 21.54
CA TYR A 201 9.75 5.83 20.81
C TYR A 201 8.37 5.50 20.23
N GLY A 202 8.30 5.32 18.92
CA GLY A 202 7.06 4.93 18.22
C GLY A 202 6.13 6.06 17.79
N ARG A 203 6.48 7.34 18.02
CA ARG A 203 5.64 8.44 17.54
C ARG A 203 5.60 8.46 16.00
N PRO A 204 4.40 8.70 15.43
CA PRO A 204 4.30 8.90 13.99
C PRO A 204 5.08 10.16 13.60
N PRO A 205 5.85 10.11 12.53
CA PRO A 205 6.52 11.30 12.02
C PRO A 205 5.50 12.31 11.51
N GLU A 206 5.79 13.59 11.70
CA GLU A 206 5.00 14.66 11.10
C GLU A 206 5.08 14.58 9.58
N LEU A 207 3.93 14.73 8.91
CA LEU A 207 3.83 14.58 7.46
C LEU A 207 4.74 15.59 6.72
N ASP A 208 4.85 16.82 7.25
CA ASP A 208 5.67 17.86 6.64
C ASP A 208 7.16 17.54 6.72
N VAL A 209 7.60 16.94 7.83
CA VAL A 209 8.98 16.45 7.95
C VAL A 209 9.27 15.37 6.92
N LEU A 210 8.34 14.41 6.74
CA LEU A 210 8.48 13.36 5.73
C LEU A 210 8.53 13.92 4.31
N LYS A 211 7.69 14.90 3.99
CA LYS A 211 7.68 15.58 2.68
C LYS A 211 9.00 16.28 2.38
N THR A 212 9.70 16.81 3.39
CA THR A 212 11.01 17.43 3.19
C THR A 212 12.11 16.43 2.85
N LEU A 213 11.96 15.17 3.31
CA LEU A 213 12.92 14.09 3.04
C LEU A 213 12.75 13.49 1.65
N ILE A 214 11.54 13.55 1.09
CA ILE A 214 11.18 12.91 -0.17
C ILE A 214 10.91 13.99 -1.22
N LYS A 215 11.85 14.13 -2.15
CA LYS A 215 11.83 15.20 -3.16
C LYS A 215 11.20 14.79 -4.49
N ASP A 216 10.85 13.52 -4.66
CA ASP A 216 10.25 13.03 -5.90
C ASP A 216 8.78 13.43 -6.01
N LYS A 217 8.44 14.12 -7.10
CA LYS A 217 7.07 14.62 -7.37
C LYS A 217 6.02 13.52 -7.56
N ASN A 218 6.46 12.32 -7.91
CA ASN A 218 5.55 11.18 -8.11
C ASN A 218 5.44 10.30 -6.85
N THR A 219 6.05 10.72 -5.75
CA THR A 219 6.03 9.98 -4.48
C THR A 219 5.13 10.66 -3.47
N TYR A 220 4.09 9.95 -3.07
CA TYR A 220 3.14 10.38 -2.05
C TYR A 220 3.50 9.75 -0.71
N VAL A 221 3.68 10.59 0.28
CA VAL A 221 3.96 10.16 1.65
C VAL A 221 2.71 10.30 2.47
N ILE A 222 2.35 9.22 3.14
CA ILE A 222 1.14 9.13 3.95
C ILE A 222 1.56 8.61 5.32
N ASN A 223 1.18 9.31 6.37
CA ASN A 223 1.34 8.80 7.72
C ASN A 223 0.02 8.24 8.26
N ARG A 224 0.13 7.43 9.29
CA ARG A 224 -1.03 6.76 9.88
C ARG A 224 -2.04 7.74 10.49
N ALA A 225 -1.58 8.83 11.11
CA ALA A 225 -2.47 9.84 11.67
C ALA A 225 -3.38 10.45 10.60
N TRP A 226 -2.81 10.83 9.47
CA TRP A 226 -3.58 11.37 8.35
C TRP A 226 -4.62 10.38 7.81
N ILE A 227 -4.25 9.10 7.68
CA ILE A 227 -5.20 8.06 7.24
C ILE A 227 -6.33 7.85 8.24
N THR A 228 -6.05 7.88 9.55
CA THR A 228 -7.09 7.72 10.59
C THR A 228 -8.13 8.85 10.51
N GLU A 229 -7.70 10.05 10.19
CA GLU A 229 -8.62 11.19 9.98
C GLU A 229 -9.48 11.04 8.71
N HIS A 230 -8.99 10.31 7.69
CA HIS A 230 -9.61 10.19 6.37
C HIS A 230 -10.10 8.76 6.05
N GLU A 231 -10.08 7.83 6.99
CA GLU A 231 -10.38 6.40 6.74
C GLU A 231 -11.78 6.14 6.18
N ASN A 232 -12.73 7.00 6.50
CA ASN A 232 -14.11 6.91 6.01
C ASN A 232 -14.33 7.60 4.65
N ASN A 233 -13.30 8.26 4.10
CA ASN A 233 -13.39 9.02 2.86
C ASN A 233 -12.31 8.63 1.85
N ILE A 234 -12.54 7.49 1.17
CA ILE A 234 -11.62 7.00 0.14
C ILE A 234 -11.43 8.02 -1.00
N GLU A 235 -12.43 8.85 -1.30
CA GLU A 235 -12.30 9.87 -2.34
C GLU A 235 -11.23 10.92 -1.98
N GLU A 236 -11.12 11.33 -0.72
CA GLU A 236 -10.06 12.24 -0.28
C GLU A 236 -8.67 11.62 -0.37
N ILE A 237 -8.56 10.33 -0.02
CA ILE A 237 -7.31 9.59 -0.18
C ILE A 237 -6.88 9.56 -1.65
N LEU A 238 -7.81 9.29 -2.57
CA LEU A 238 -7.54 9.26 -4.01
C LEU A 238 -7.23 10.66 -4.56
N LYS A 239 -7.93 11.68 -4.09
CA LYS A 239 -7.69 13.08 -4.46
C LYS A 239 -6.30 13.55 -4.02
N TYR A 240 -5.88 13.18 -2.81
CA TYR A 240 -4.53 13.47 -2.32
C TYR A 240 -3.45 12.87 -3.24
N MET A 241 -3.68 11.68 -3.80
CA MET A 241 -2.78 11.01 -4.74
C MET A 241 -2.98 11.43 -6.20
N GLU A 242 -3.76 12.49 -6.47
CA GLU A 242 -4.01 13.04 -7.81
C GLU A 242 -4.46 12.00 -8.85
N VAL A 243 -5.27 11.04 -8.43
CA VAL A 243 -5.74 9.94 -9.27
C VAL A 243 -7.18 10.15 -9.76
N CYS A 244 -7.93 11.04 -9.09
CA CYS A 244 -9.33 11.40 -9.43
C CYS A 244 -9.45 12.82 -9.92
#